data_269a70f090025945bfe6d55673678545
#
_entry.id   269a70f090025945bfe6d55673678545
#
_cell.length_a   1.000
_cell.length_b   1.000
_cell.length_c   1.000
_cell.angle_alpha   90.00
_cell.angle_beta   90.00
_cell.angle_gamma   90.00
#
_symmetry.space_group_name_H-M   'P 1'
#
loop_
_entity.id
_entity.type
_entity.pdbx_description
1 polymer ?
#
loop_
_entity_poly.entity_id
_entity_poly.type
_entity_poly.pdbx_seq_one_letter_code
_entity_poly.pdbx_strand_id
1 'polypeptide(L)'
;MRSDHRSGCPINLMLEVLGDKWSLMIIRDMIFGNRRHFRELLENSEEGIASNILADRLKTMLEQGIITKADDPSHKQKMIYSLTERGIELLPVLVQMAGWGHRYLPVTKQHSIATQLLLEGGPKMLKGFMAELRLEHLPRAARRPDSRAPSIASMIWSRPRLMSVRKTAKRPRTHVSRAS
;
A
#
# COMPACT_ATOMS: atom_id res chain seq x y z
N MET A 1 11.15 24.81 3.13
CA MET A 1 10.71 24.06 1.94
C MET A 1 11.50 24.60 0.76
N ARG A 2 12.36 23.80 0.14
CA ARG A 2 13.08 24.21 -1.08
C ARG A 2 12.06 24.29 -2.23
N SER A 3 11.91 25.47 -2.81
CA SER A 3 11.03 25.76 -3.96
C SER A 3 11.69 25.39 -5.30
N ASP A 4 12.34 24.24 -5.36
CA ASP A 4 13.10 23.81 -6.55
C ASP A 4 12.32 22.78 -7.37
N HIS A 5 10.98 22.90 -7.37
CA HIS A 5 10.14 22.08 -8.22
C HIS A 5 10.20 22.57 -9.65
N ARG A 6 10.49 21.64 -10.59
CA ARG A 6 10.56 21.94 -12.03
C ARG A 6 9.26 22.52 -12.60
N SER A 7 8.13 22.26 -11.93
CA SER A 7 6.82 22.74 -12.35
C SER A 7 5.86 22.78 -11.16
N GLY A 8 4.90 23.71 -11.16
CA GLY A 8 3.79 23.76 -10.20
C GLY A 8 2.61 22.84 -10.54
N CYS A 9 2.75 21.96 -11.52
CA CYS A 9 1.71 21.01 -11.89
C CYS A 9 1.46 20.00 -10.74
N PRO A 10 0.21 19.86 -10.22
CA PRO A 10 -0.09 18.93 -9.13
C PRO A 10 0.29 17.49 -9.44
N ILE A 11 0.16 17.06 -10.69
CA ILE A 11 0.56 15.71 -11.11
C ILE A 11 2.07 15.56 -11.01
N ASN A 12 2.86 16.56 -11.48
CA ASN A 12 4.30 16.51 -11.37
C ASN A 12 4.74 16.47 -9.90
N LEU A 13 4.17 17.32 -9.05
CA LEU A 13 4.50 17.37 -7.63
C LEU A 13 4.19 16.04 -6.92
N MET A 14 3.07 15.39 -7.28
CA MET A 14 2.75 14.06 -6.76
C MET A 14 3.76 13.02 -7.23
N LEU A 15 4.19 13.05 -8.49
CA LEU A 15 5.19 12.12 -9.04
C LEU A 15 6.59 12.34 -8.43
N GLU A 16 6.95 13.57 -8.05
CA GLU A 16 8.20 13.83 -7.33
C GLU A 16 8.23 13.15 -5.95
N VAL A 17 7.07 12.94 -5.33
CA VAL A 17 6.93 12.28 -4.02
C VAL A 17 6.72 10.77 -4.14
N LEU A 18 5.90 10.33 -5.09
CA LEU A 18 5.39 8.95 -5.19
C LEU A 18 5.60 8.32 -6.58
N GLY A 19 6.36 8.98 -7.47
CA GLY A 19 6.52 8.51 -8.85
C GLY A 19 7.43 7.30 -9.02
N ASP A 20 8.03 6.81 -7.96
CA ASP A 20 8.76 5.55 -8.00
C ASP A 20 7.82 4.34 -7.90
N LYS A 21 8.25 3.21 -8.47
CA LYS A 21 7.46 1.98 -8.49
C LYS A 21 7.05 1.50 -7.08
N TRP A 22 7.91 1.68 -6.09
CA TRP A 22 7.78 0.97 -4.81
C TRP A 22 6.92 1.71 -3.78
N SER A 23 6.92 3.04 -3.79
CA SER A 23 6.16 3.82 -2.81
C SER A 23 4.66 3.51 -2.86
N LEU A 24 4.05 3.50 -4.05
CA LEU A 24 2.64 3.14 -4.20
C LEU A 24 2.37 1.66 -3.88
N MET A 25 3.33 0.75 -4.15
CA MET A 25 3.19 -0.66 -3.78
C MET A 25 3.20 -0.87 -2.27
N ILE A 26 4.08 -0.17 -1.55
CA ILE A 26 4.13 -0.22 -0.08
C ILE A 26 2.82 0.32 0.51
N ILE A 27 2.32 1.45 0.02
CA ILE A 27 1.05 2.04 0.47
C ILE A 27 -0.12 1.09 0.17
N ARG A 28 -0.14 0.46 -1.00
CA ARG A 28 -1.11 -0.60 -1.36
C ARG A 28 -1.11 -1.72 -0.30
N ASP A 29 0.07 -2.20 0.06
CA ASP A 29 0.23 -3.31 0.99
C ASP A 29 -0.18 -2.93 2.42
N MET A 30 0.04 -1.68 2.82
CA MET A 30 -0.46 -1.16 4.09
C MET A 30 -1.99 -1.03 4.09
N ILE A 31 -2.60 -0.56 3.00
CA ILE A 31 -4.05 -0.35 2.89
C ILE A 31 -4.80 -1.69 2.74
N PHE A 32 -4.44 -2.48 1.73
CA PHE A 32 -5.20 -3.68 1.37
C PHE A 32 -4.72 -4.95 2.08
N GLY A 33 -3.49 -4.96 2.57
CA GLY A 33 -2.89 -6.10 3.26
C GLY A 33 -2.74 -5.90 4.77
N ASN A 34 -3.01 -4.71 5.29
CA ASN A 34 -2.75 -4.29 6.67
C ASN A 34 -1.32 -4.66 7.14
N ARG A 35 -0.35 -4.57 6.22
CA ARG A 35 1.06 -4.90 6.50
C ARG A 35 1.72 -3.68 7.09
N ARG A 36 2.05 -3.72 8.37
CA ARG A 36 2.50 -2.56 9.13
C ARG A 36 3.90 -2.71 9.70
N HIS A 37 4.54 -3.87 9.54
CA HIS A 37 5.90 -4.12 9.99
C HIS A 37 6.85 -4.28 8.82
N PHE A 38 8.10 -3.87 8.99
CA PHE A 38 9.13 -3.96 7.95
C PHE A 38 9.22 -5.37 7.37
N ARG A 39 9.23 -6.39 8.25
CA ARG A 39 9.33 -7.79 7.83
C ARG A 39 8.12 -8.24 7.03
N GLU A 40 6.92 -7.84 7.44
CA GLU A 40 5.68 -8.15 6.70
C GLU A 40 5.68 -7.53 5.31
N LEU A 41 6.08 -6.26 5.19
CA LEU A 41 6.20 -5.56 3.91
C LEU A 41 7.26 -6.20 3.01
N LEU A 42 8.36 -6.71 3.58
CA LEU A 42 9.42 -7.35 2.83
C LEU A 42 9.04 -8.76 2.36
N GLU A 43 8.59 -9.61 3.29
CA GLU A 43 8.35 -11.04 3.02
C GLU A 43 7.09 -11.28 2.18
N ASN A 44 6.08 -10.42 2.33
CA ASN A 44 4.83 -10.56 1.58
C ASN A 44 4.75 -9.66 0.33
N SER A 45 5.85 -9.00 -0.05
CA SER A 45 5.91 -8.26 -1.32
C SER A 45 5.80 -9.22 -2.49
N GLU A 46 4.73 -9.14 -3.25
CA GLU A 46 4.51 -9.99 -4.44
C GLU A 46 5.50 -9.65 -5.55
N GLU A 47 5.83 -8.38 -5.70
CA GLU A 47 6.80 -7.89 -6.68
C GLU A 47 8.25 -8.07 -6.24
N GLY A 48 8.49 -8.54 -5.00
CA GLY A 48 9.80 -8.89 -4.48
C GLY A 48 10.71 -7.70 -4.24
N ILE A 49 10.25 -6.73 -3.47
CA ILE A 49 11.05 -5.57 -3.08
C ILE A 49 12.32 -6.00 -2.34
N ALA A 50 13.46 -5.37 -2.66
CA ALA A 50 14.69 -5.57 -1.92
C ALA A 50 14.67 -4.79 -0.60
N SER A 51 15.32 -5.33 0.44
CA SER A 51 15.30 -4.74 1.80
C SER A 51 15.86 -3.33 1.87
N ASN A 52 16.92 -3.05 1.11
CA ASN A 52 17.51 -1.71 1.02
C ASN A 52 16.54 -0.71 0.35
N ILE A 53 15.84 -1.12 -0.69
CA ILE A 53 14.83 -0.29 -1.36
C ILE A 53 13.65 -0.02 -0.43
N LEU A 54 13.16 -1.06 0.25
CA LEU A 54 12.08 -0.89 1.24
C LEU A 54 12.48 0.09 2.34
N ALA A 55 13.69 -0.05 2.91
CA ALA A 55 14.18 0.85 3.95
C ALA A 55 14.26 2.31 3.47
N ASP A 56 14.77 2.53 2.26
CA ASP A 56 14.90 3.84 1.65
C ASP A 56 13.51 4.47 1.38
N ARG A 57 12.57 3.72 0.81
CA ARG A 57 11.22 4.22 0.55
C ARG A 57 10.45 4.53 1.83
N LEU A 58 10.55 3.68 2.86
CA LEU A 58 9.94 3.96 4.17
C LEU A 58 10.51 5.24 4.79
N LYS A 59 11.83 5.46 4.69
CA LYS A 59 12.45 6.72 5.15
C LYS A 59 11.89 7.92 4.40
N THR A 60 11.84 7.88 3.08
CA THR A 60 11.29 8.98 2.26
C THR A 60 9.83 9.25 2.62
N MET A 61 9.00 8.22 2.79
CA MET A 61 7.59 8.39 3.16
C MET A 61 7.39 8.96 4.56
N LEU A 62 8.30 8.66 5.51
CA LEU A 62 8.33 9.29 6.84
C LEU A 62 8.64 10.78 6.73
N GLU A 63 9.68 11.15 5.97
CA GLU A 63 10.10 12.54 5.72
C GLU A 63 8.99 13.35 5.03
N GLN A 64 8.23 12.72 4.14
CA GLN A 64 7.11 13.33 3.43
C GLN A 64 5.80 13.34 4.24
N GLY A 65 5.79 12.79 5.46
CA GLY A 65 4.61 12.73 6.32
C GLY A 65 3.46 11.89 5.77
N ILE A 66 3.75 10.90 4.93
CA ILE A 66 2.77 9.94 4.39
C ILE A 66 2.51 8.83 5.40
N ILE A 67 3.55 8.42 6.11
CA ILE A 67 3.47 7.43 7.18
C ILE A 67 4.10 7.97 8.46
N THR A 68 3.79 7.31 9.58
CA THR A 68 4.47 7.46 10.87
C THR A 68 5.13 6.15 11.26
N LYS A 69 6.08 6.22 12.21
CA LYS A 69 6.76 5.06 12.80
C LYS A 69 6.73 5.21 14.32
N ALA A 70 6.33 4.16 15.02
CA ALA A 70 6.27 4.11 16.48
C ALA A 70 6.66 2.72 16.99
N ASP A 71 6.87 2.59 18.29
CA ASP A 71 6.99 1.29 18.93
C ASP A 71 5.66 0.55 18.86
N ASP A 72 5.70 -0.75 18.61
CA ASP A 72 4.50 -1.57 18.60
C ASP A 72 4.05 -1.84 20.04
N PRO A 73 2.84 -1.39 20.44
CA PRO A 73 2.33 -1.63 21.79
C PRO A 73 2.22 -3.11 22.17
N SER A 74 2.07 -3.98 21.18
CA SER A 74 1.94 -5.43 21.37
C SER A 74 3.28 -6.16 21.42
N HIS A 75 4.37 -5.53 20.96
CA HIS A 75 5.69 -6.16 20.83
C HIS A 75 6.82 -5.16 21.05
N LYS A 76 7.34 -5.08 22.28
CA LYS A 76 8.35 -4.09 22.74
C LYS A 76 9.64 -3.95 21.88
N GLN A 77 9.90 -4.84 20.93
CA GLN A 77 11.08 -4.79 20.06
C GLN A 77 10.75 -4.56 18.58
N LYS A 78 9.49 -4.30 18.27
CA LYS A 78 9.06 -4.09 16.88
C LYS A 78 8.60 -2.66 16.67
N MET A 79 8.93 -2.14 15.49
CA MET A 79 8.42 -0.87 15.03
C MET A 79 7.19 -1.10 14.15
N ILE A 80 6.15 -0.31 14.37
CA ILE A 80 4.94 -0.32 13.56
C ILE A 80 4.88 0.94 12.69
N TYR A 81 4.60 0.76 11.42
CA TYR A 81 4.34 1.85 10.48
C TYR A 81 2.84 2.08 10.36
N SER A 82 2.42 3.33 10.34
CA SER A 82 1.01 3.69 10.21
C SER A 82 0.84 4.77 9.16
N LEU A 83 -0.22 4.69 8.37
CA LEU A 83 -0.58 5.76 7.45
C LEU A 83 -1.00 7.00 8.25
N THR A 84 -0.61 8.17 7.79
CA THR A 84 -1.19 9.44 8.22
C THR A 84 -2.50 9.71 7.50
N GLU A 85 -3.22 10.78 7.83
CA GLU A 85 -4.37 11.22 7.04
C GLU A 85 -3.98 11.42 5.57
N ARG A 86 -2.82 12.03 5.30
CA ARG A 86 -2.27 12.23 3.95
C ARG A 86 -2.03 10.91 3.22
N GLY A 87 -1.58 9.87 3.94
CA GLY A 87 -1.39 8.53 3.40
C GLY A 87 -2.73 7.82 3.11
N ILE A 88 -3.72 7.98 3.98
CA ILE A 88 -5.07 7.42 3.80
C ILE A 88 -5.77 8.05 2.60
N GLU A 89 -5.59 9.35 2.37
CA GLU A 89 -6.16 10.07 1.23
C GLU A 89 -5.58 9.64 -0.14
N LEU A 90 -4.55 8.79 -0.18
CA LEU A 90 -4.08 8.14 -1.41
C LEU A 90 -4.96 6.95 -1.84
N LEU A 91 -5.87 6.44 -0.99
CA LEU A 91 -6.75 5.34 -1.37
C LEU A 91 -7.57 5.62 -2.64
N PRO A 92 -8.23 6.78 -2.83
CA PRO A 92 -8.94 7.09 -4.07
C PRO A 92 -8.04 7.04 -5.31
N VAL A 93 -6.81 7.52 -5.19
CA VAL A 93 -5.84 7.50 -6.29
C VAL A 93 -5.50 6.06 -6.68
N LEU A 94 -5.17 5.21 -5.70
CA LEU A 94 -4.87 3.79 -5.93
C LEU A 94 -6.06 3.06 -6.57
N VAL A 95 -7.28 3.33 -6.11
CA VAL A 95 -8.50 2.70 -6.66
C VAL A 95 -8.71 3.11 -8.11
N GLN A 96 -8.50 4.38 -8.48
CA GLN A 96 -8.61 4.83 -9.87
C GLN A 96 -7.50 4.26 -10.76
N MET A 97 -6.27 4.20 -10.27
CA MET A 97 -5.15 3.55 -10.98
C MET A 97 -5.44 2.06 -11.23
N ALA A 98 -5.94 1.36 -10.22
CA ALA A 98 -6.28 -0.05 -10.33
C ALA A 98 -7.49 -0.26 -11.26
N GLY A 99 -8.47 0.65 -11.26
CA GLY A 99 -9.59 0.64 -12.20
C GLY A 99 -9.15 0.80 -13.66
N TRP A 100 -8.19 1.68 -13.90
CA TRP A 100 -7.55 1.81 -15.21
C TRP A 100 -6.79 0.52 -15.59
N GLY A 101 -5.99 0.00 -14.67
CA GLY A 101 -5.26 -1.25 -14.88
C GLY A 101 -6.18 -2.44 -15.18
N HIS A 102 -7.31 -2.54 -14.46
CA HIS A 102 -8.31 -3.58 -14.70
C HIS A 102 -8.93 -3.51 -16.09
N ARG A 103 -9.10 -2.31 -16.64
CA ARG A 103 -9.72 -2.10 -17.96
C ARG A 103 -8.77 -2.43 -19.11
N TYR A 104 -7.48 -2.16 -18.96
CA TYR A 104 -6.53 -2.14 -20.08
C TYR A 104 -5.40 -3.15 -19.98
N LEU A 105 -5.22 -3.82 -18.82
CA LEU A 105 -4.10 -4.72 -18.57
C LEU A 105 -4.59 -6.14 -18.20
N PRO A 106 -3.80 -7.18 -18.42
CA PRO A 106 -4.15 -8.57 -18.12
C PRO A 106 -4.07 -8.82 -16.60
N VAL A 107 -5.05 -8.32 -15.84
CA VAL A 107 -5.11 -8.51 -14.39
C VAL A 107 -5.64 -9.90 -14.02
N THR A 108 -5.19 -10.42 -12.88
CA THR A 108 -5.75 -11.65 -12.32
C THR A 108 -7.02 -11.36 -11.53
N LYS A 109 -7.99 -12.29 -11.53
CA LYS A 109 -9.23 -12.15 -10.77
C LYS A 109 -8.98 -11.92 -9.27
N GLN A 110 -7.95 -12.56 -8.71
CA GLN A 110 -7.61 -12.46 -7.29
C GLN A 110 -7.24 -11.03 -6.88
N HIS A 111 -6.46 -10.32 -7.69
CA HIS A 111 -5.98 -8.98 -7.40
C HIS A 111 -7.00 -7.87 -7.70
N SER A 112 -8.03 -8.18 -8.47
CA SER A 112 -9.04 -7.19 -8.87
C SER A 112 -10.24 -7.10 -7.91
N ILE A 113 -10.49 -8.12 -7.07
CA ILE A 113 -11.71 -8.19 -6.25
C ILE A 113 -11.87 -6.98 -5.32
N ALA A 114 -10.85 -6.65 -4.52
CA ALA A 114 -10.94 -5.53 -3.58
C ALA A 114 -11.14 -4.18 -4.29
N THR A 115 -10.44 -3.99 -5.40
CA THR A 115 -10.56 -2.78 -6.22
C THR A 115 -11.92 -2.67 -6.89
N GLN A 116 -12.44 -3.77 -7.44
CA GLN A 116 -13.78 -3.81 -8.05
C GLN A 116 -14.85 -3.48 -7.02
N LEU A 117 -14.81 -4.08 -5.83
CA LEU A 117 -15.75 -3.77 -4.75
C LEU A 117 -15.76 -2.26 -4.42
N LEU A 118 -14.59 -1.62 -4.36
CA LEU A 118 -14.50 -0.20 -4.06
C LEU A 118 -14.99 0.68 -5.23
N LEU A 119 -14.72 0.26 -6.46
CA LEU A 119 -15.21 0.95 -7.67
C LEU A 119 -16.75 0.83 -7.79
N GLU A 120 -17.31 -0.36 -7.62
CA GLU A 120 -18.74 -0.63 -7.69
C GLU A 120 -19.50 0.00 -6.53
N GLY A 121 -18.93 -0.04 -5.32
CA GLY A 121 -19.53 0.58 -4.14
C GLY A 121 -19.46 2.10 -4.12
N GLY A 122 -18.67 2.68 -5.02
CA GLY A 122 -18.60 4.10 -5.27
C GLY A 122 -18.13 4.94 -4.07
N PRO A 123 -18.46 6.25 -4.05
CA PRO A 123 -17.94 7.17 -3.04
C PRO A 123 -18.32 6.81 -1.60
N LYS A 124 -19.47 6.17 -1.38
CA LYS A 124 -19.93 5.77 -0.04
C LYS A 124 -19.03 4.68 0.54
N MET A 125 -18.74 3.64 -0.24
CA MET A 125 -17.88 2.55 0.19
C MET A 125 -16.43 3.01 0.38
N LEU A 126 -15.93 3.85 -0.51
CA LEU A 126 -14.61 4.45 -0.41
C LEU A 126 -14.45 5.27 0.88
N LYS A 127 -15.43 6.14 1.20
CA LYS A 127 -15.46 6.89 2.46
C LYS A 127 -15.53 5.99 3.69
N GLY A 128 -16.32 4.90 3.62
CA GLY A 128 -16.40 3.89 4.68
C GLY A 128 -15.05 3.24 4.94
N PHE A 129 -14.37 2.78 3.90
CA PHE A 129 -13.06 2.15 4.05
C PHE A 129 -11.99 3.14 4.54
N MET A 130 -12.00 4.39 4.07
CA MET A 130 -11.12 5.43 4.62
C MET A 130 -11.38 5.68 6.12
N ALA A 131 -12.64 5.61 6.57
CA ALA A 131 -12.96 5.73 7.99
C ALA A 131 -12.39 4.56 8.81
N GLU A 132 -12.45 3.34 8.30
CA GLU A 132 -11.85 2.17 8.92
C GLU A 132 -10.31 2.26 8.97
N LEU A 133 -9.67 2.71 7.90
CA LEU A 133 -8.23 2.98 7.88
C LEU A 133 -7.82 4.02 8.94
N ARG A 134 -8.64 5.07 9.16
CA ARG A 134 -8.40 6.04 10.23
C ARG A 134 -8.47 5.41 11.61
N LEU A 135 -9.42 4.49 11.83
CA LEU A 135 -9.52 3.76 13.10
C LEU A 135 -8.30 2.86 13.34
N GLU A 136 -7.74 2.27 12.28
CA GLU A 136 -6.61 1.37 12.39
C GLU A 136 -5.28 2.12 12.52
N HIS A 137 -5.07 3.17 11.73
CA HIS A 137 -3.78 3.80 11.56
C HIS A 137 -3.58 5.06 12.40
N LEU A 138 -4.65 5.83 12.69
CA LEU A 138 -4.49 7.09 13.41
C LEU A 138 -4.60 6.93 14.93
N PRO A 139 -3.87 7.76 15.71
CA PRO A 139 -4.05 7.84 17.16
C PRO A 139 -5.50 8.18 17.51
N ARG A 140 -5.96 7.72 18.68
CA ARG A 140 -7.35 7.98 19.14
C ARG A 140 -7.74 9.47 19.11
N ALA A 141 -6.81 10.36 19.43
CA ALA A 141 -7.04 11.81 19.43
C ALA A 141 -7.29 12.41 18.03
N ALA A 142 -6.81 11.74 16.97
CA ALA A 142 -6.96 12.18 15.57
C ALA A 142 -8.17 11.56 14.86
N ARG A 143 -8.93 10.68 15.54
CA ARG A 143 -10.07 9.97 14.97
C ARG A 143 -11.30 10.88 14.95
N ARG A 144 -11.88 11.10 13.77
CA ARG A 144 -13.19 11.77 13.67
C ARG A 144 -14.28 10.81 14.16
N PRO A 145 -15.28 11.26 14.95
CA PRO A 145 -16.34 10.42 15.49
C PRO A 145 -17.42 10.16 14.43
N ASP A 146 -17.15 9.32 13.44
CA ASP A 146 -18.21 8.84 12.59
C ASP A 146 -17.80 7.50 11.92
N SER A 147 -18.18 6.38 12.55
CA SER A 147 -18.03 5.09 11.92
C SER A 147 -18.81 3.98 12.62
N ARG A 148 -20.10 3.87 12.33
CA ARG A 148 -20.85 2.61 12.41
C ARG A 148 -21.15 2.13 11.00
N ALA A 149 -20.13 1.84 10.19
CA ALA A 149 -20.29 1.16 8.93
C ALA A 149 -19.89 -0.32 9.09
N PRO A 150 -20.50 -1.27 8.34
CA PRO A 150 -20.03 -2.64 8.31
C PRO A 150 -18.57 -2.65 7.85
N SER A 151 -17.74 -3.46 8.53
CA SER A 151 -16.29 -3.49 8.33
C SER A 151 -15.93 -3.93 6.91
N ILE A 152 -15.68 -2.97 6.04
CA ILE A 152 -15.13 -3.19 4.69
C ILE A 152 -13.72 -3.75 4.80
N ALA A 153 -12.95 -3.26 5.80
CA ALA A 153 -11.64 -3.77 6.14
C ALA A 153 -11.68 -5.27 6.44
N SER A 154 -12.66 -5.74 7.23
CA SER A 154 -12.79 -7.17 7.50
C SER A 154 -13.08 -7.99 6.24
N MET A 155 -13.82 -7.45 5.29
CA MET A 155 -14.07 -8.10 3.99
C MET A 155 -12.81 -8.18 3.12
N ILE A 156 -11.93 -7.19 3.23
CA ILE A 156 -10.67 -7.13 2.49
C ILE A 156 -9.58 -7.91 3.23
N TRP A 157 -9.42 -7.70 4.54
CA TRP A 157 -8.34 -8.28 5.34
C TRP A 157 -8.57 -9.72 5.77
N SER A 158 -9.84 -10.16 5.96
CA SER A 158 -10.17 -11.54 6.35
C SER A 158 -9.97 -12.58 5.23
N ARG A 159 -9.54 -12.16 4.04
CA ARG A 159 -9.22 -13.06 2.92
C ARG A 159 -7.70 -13.20 2.75
N PRO A 160 -6.98 -13.87 3.68
CA PRO A 160 -5.50 -13.93 3.68
C PRO A 160 -4.88 -14.63 2.48
N ARG A 161 -5.67 -15.26 1.60
CA ARG A 161 -5.20 -15.97 0.39
C ARG A 161 -5.32 -15.16 -0.90
N LEU A 162 -5.88 -13.95 -0.86
CA LEU A 162 -6.01 -13.13 -2.06
C LEU A 162 -4.70 -12.43 -2.44
N MET A 163 -3.76 -12.29 -1.50
CA MET A 163 -2.48 -11.61 -1.71
C MET A 163 -1.25 -12.45 -1.35
N SER A 164 -1.39 -13.76 -1.08
CA SER A 164 -0.26 -14.64 -0.78
C SER A 164 -0.17 -15.76 -1.81
N VAL A 165 0.51 -15.51 -2.89
CA VAL A 165 1.04 -16.57 -3.75
C VAL A 165 2.36 -17.05 -3.14
N ARG A 166 2.37 -18.26 -2.55
CA ARG A 166 3.61 -18.91 -2.12
C ARG A 166 4.60 -18.94 -3.28
N LYS A 167 5.78 -18.37 -3.05
CA LYS A 167 6.95 -18.55 -3.95
C LYS A 167 7.33 -20.03 -4.00
N THR A 168 6.71 -20.80 -4.90
CA THR A 168 7.18 -22.13 -5.30
C THR A 168 7.44 -22.10 -6.80
N ALA A 169 8.45 -21.36 -7.23
CA ALA A 169 9.08 -21.60 -8.51
C ALA A 169 10.57 -21.28 -8.36
N LYS A 170 11.38 -22.31 -8.09
CA LYS A 170 12.81 -22.30 -8.37
C LYS A 170 12.99 -21.88 -9.83
N ARG A 171 13.69 -20.77 -10.07
CA ARG A 171 14.15 -20.43 -11.42
C ARG A 171 14.98 -21.61 -11.95
N PRO A 172 14.70 -22.12 -13.16
CA PRO A 172 15.59 -23.09 -13.79
C PRO A 172 16.95 -22.42 -14.03
N ARG A 173 18.01 -23.07 -13.56
CA ARG A 173 19.39 -22.70 -13.92
C ARG A 173 19.55 -22.95 -15.42
N THR A 174 19.63 -21.92 -16.21
CA THR A 174 20.08 -22.03 -17.60
C THR A 174 21.57 -22.33 -17.57
N HIS A 175 21.92 -23.58 -17.81
CA HIS A 175 23.26 -24.00 -18.19
C HIS A 175 23.55 -23.44 -19.60
N VAL A 176 24.34 -22.39 -19.66
CA VAL A 176 24.98 -21.98 -20.91
C VAL A 176 26.16 -22.94 -21.12
N SER A 177 25.95 -23.93 -21.96
CA SER A 177 27.04 -24.79 -22.50
C SER A 177 27.88 -23.92 -23.44
N ARG A 178 29.12 -23.66 -23.07
CA ARG A 178 30.16 -23.18 -23.98
C ARG A 178 30.60 -24.41 -24.82
N ALA A 179 30.23 -24.42 -26.09
CA ALA A 179 30.87 -25.28 -27.08
C ALA A 179 32.07 -24.52 -27.67
N SER A 180 33.15 -25.22 -27.72
CA SER A 180 34.48 -24.87 -28.28
C SER A 180 34.42 -24.57 -29.76
#